data_060ddbfeae921a637c92bc59038ee9de
#
_entry.id   060ddbfeae921a637c92bc59038ee9de
#
_cell.length_a   1.000
_cell.length_b   1.000
_cell.length_c   1.000
_cell.angle_alpha   90.00
_cell.angle_beta   90.00
_cell.angle_gamma   90.00
#
_symmetry.space_group_name_H-M   'P 1'
#
loop_
_entity.id
_entity.type
_entity.pdbx_description
1 polymer ?
#
loop_
_entity_poly.entity_id
_entity_poly.type
_entity_poly.pdbx_seq_one_letter_code
_entity_poly.pdbx_strand_id
1 'polypeptide(L)' 'MDDVKILVVDDEQRMRKLVRDFLVRQDYVVLEAENGERAVDIFFSEKNISLIILDVMMPKMDGW' A
#
# COMPACT_ATOMS: atom_id res chain seq x y z
N MET A 1 10.98 -19.58 -5.84
CA MET A 1 9.63 -19.15 -5.48
C MET A 1 9.54 -17.65 -5.53
N ASP A 2 8.59 -17.15 -6.22
CA ASP A 2 8.48 -15.70 -6.37
C ASP A 2 7.88 -15.06 -5.15
N ASP A 3 8.48 -13.98 -4.77
CA ASP A 3 7.94 -13.22 -3.65
C ASP A 3 6.76 -12.41 -4.13
N VAL A 4 5.76 -12.32 -3.30
CA VAL A 4 4.62 -11.49 -3.59
C VAL A 4 4.92 -10.09 -3.07
N LYS A 5 4.89 -9.13 -3.96
CA LYS A 5 5.11 -7.74 -3.59
C LYS A 5 3.78 -7.02 -3.49
N ILE A 6 3.58 -6.35 -2.38
CA ILE A 6 2.34 -5.64 -2.13
C ILE A 6 2.67 -4.19 -1.85
N LEU A 7 2.03 -3.30 -2.57
CA LEU A 7 2.18 -1.88 -2.35
C LEU A 7 1.01 -1.38 -1.51
N VAL A 8 1.31 -0.84 -0.36
CA VAL A 8 0.29 -0.32 0.56
C VAL A 8 0.29 1.19 0.46
N VAL A 9 -0.83 1.76 0.08
CA VAL A 9 -0.96 3.20 -0.08
C VAL A 9 -1.96 3.70 0.96
N ASP A 10 -1.47 4.53 1.86
CA ASP A 10 -2.31 5.04 2.93
C ASP A 10 -1.64 6.30 3.45
N ASP A 11 -2.41 7.37 3.56
CA ASP A 11 -1.86 8.62 4.02
C ASP A 11 -1.70 8.66 5.54
N GLU A 12 -2.25 7.69 6.23
CA GLU A 12 -2.10 7.63 7.66
C GLU A 12 -1.03 6.62 8.03
N GLN A 13 0.03 7.14 8.64
CA GLN A 13 1.20 6.33 8.92
C GLN A 13 0.91 5.14 9.83
N ARG A 14 0.06 5.33 10.82
CA ARG A 14 -0.23 4.25 11.75
C ARG A 14 -0.93 3.07 11.07
N MET A 15 -1.91 3.39 10.26
CA MET A 15 -2.64 2.34 9.56
C MET A 15 -1.74 1.65 8.57
N ARG A 16 -0.95 2.45 7.87
CA ARG A 16 -0.02 1.89 6.89
C ARG A 16 0.94 0.92 7.56
N LYS A 17 1.44 1.31 8.73
CA LYS A 17 2.37 0.46 9.45
C LYS A 17 1.70 -0.82 9.94
N LEU A 18 0.47 -0.73 10.39
CA LEU A 18 -0.25 -1.90 10.86
C LEU A 18 -0.45 -2.90 9.72
N VAL A 19 -0.86 -2.40 8.58
CA VAL A 19 -1.08 -3.26 7.43
C VAL A 19 0.24 -3.88 6.98
N ARG A 20 1.28 -3.07 6.95
CA ARG A 20 2.58 -3.57 6.57
C ARG A 20 3.05 -4.67 7.50
N ASP A 21 2.93 -4.45 8.81
CA ASP A 21 3.39 -5.43 9.78
C ASP A 21 2.64 -6.74 9.62
N PHE A 22 1.35 -6.65 9.38
CA PHE A 22 0.56 -7.85 9.18
C PHE A 22 1.03 -8.63 7.96
N LEU A 23 1.25 -7.91 6.86
CA LEU A 23 1.63 -8.56 5.62
C LEU A 23 3.04 -9.13 5.67
N VAL A 24 3.93 -8.43 6.36
CA VAL A 24 5.30 -8.93 6.51
C VAL A 24 5.30 -10.24 7.27
N ARG A 25 4.40 -10.38 8.21
CA ARG A 25 4.30 -11.63 8.94
C ARG A 25 3.84 -12.78 8.05
N GLN A 26 3.19 -12.45 6.96
CA GLN A 26 2.74 -13.46 6.01
C GLN A 26 3.79 -13.72 4.94
N ASP A 27 4.99 -13.21 5.14
CA ASP A 27 6.12 -13.40 4.22
C ASP A 27 5.94 -12.68 2.89
N TYR A 28 5.19 -11.60 2.89
CA TYR A 28 5.07 -10.77 1.70
C TYR A 28 6.12 -9.67 1.74
N VAL A 29 6.53 -9.24 0.57
CA VAL A 29 7.38 -8.08 0.45
C VAL A 29 6.46 -6.87 0.38
N VAL A 30 6.65 -5.91 1.26
CA VAL A 30 5.73 -4.79 1.36
C VAL A 30 6.44 -3.49 1.02
N LEU A 31 5.82 -2.72 0.15
CA LEU A 31 6.27 -1.39 -0.19
C LEU A 31 5.21 -0.43 0.32
N GLU A 32 5.63 0.76 0.68
CA GLU A 32 4.71 1.73 1.28
C GLU A 32 4.71 3.02 0.50
N ALA A 33 3.55 3.62 0.38
CA ALA A 33 3.41 4.93 -0.23
C ALA A 33 2.45 5.74 0.63
N GLU A 34 2.77 6.98 0.84
CA GLU A 34 1.95 7.84 1.69
C GLU A 34 0.83 8.53 0.94
N ASN A 35 0.91 8.54 -0.38
CA ASN A 35 -0.14 9.14 -1.19
C ASN A 35 -0.09 8.53 -2.57
N GLY A 36 -1.03 8.94 -3.40
CA GLY A 36 -1.15 8.37 -4.73
C GLY A 36 0.02 8.69 -5.63
N GLU A 37 0.56 9.89 -5.49
CA GLU A 37 1.67 10.31 -6.30
C GLU A 37 2.88 9.43 -6.03
N ARG A 38 3.14 9.20 -4.76
CA ARG A 38 4.24 8.33 -4.36
C ARG A 38 3.99 6.91 -4.83
N ALA A 39 2.75 6.49 -4.77
CA ALA A 39 2.39 5.15 -5.20
C ALA A 39 2.70 4.95 -6.68
N VAL A 40 2.39 5.95 -7.49
CA VAL A 40 2.67 5.87 -8.92
C VAL A 40 4.16 5.77 -9.17
N ASP A 41 4.94 6.58 -8.44
CA ASP A 41 6.39 6.53 -8.58
C ASP A 41 6.92 5.15 -8.26
N ILE A 42 6.44 4.58 -7.18
CA ILE A 42 6.90 3.26 -6.76
C ILE A 42 6.45 2.20 -7.77
N PHE A 43 5.24 2.32 -8.25
CA PHE A 43 4.71 1.35 -9.19
C PHE A 43 5.56 1.31 -10.46
N PHE A 44 6.01 2.46 -10.92
CA PHE A 44 6.83 2.49 -12.13
C PHE A 44 8.29 2.14 -11.86
N SER A 45 8.74 2.30 -10.63
CA SER A 45 10.12 1.95 -10.28
C SER A 45 10.28 0.48 -9.98
N GLU A 46 9.28 -0.10 -9.36
CA GLU A 46 9.35 -1.49 -8.94
C GLU A 46 8.61 -2.35 -9.92
N LYS A 47 9.24 -3.43 -10.29
CA LYS A 47 8.58 -4.38 -11.17
C LYS A 47 8.00 -5.51 -10.34
N ASN A 48 7.04 -6.17 -10.90
CA ASN A 48 6.47 -7.35 -10.25
C ASN A 48 5.66 -7.07 -9.00
N ILE A 49 5.03 -5.89 -8.96
CA ILE A 49 4.10 -5.63 -7.89
C ILE A 49 2.86 -6.46 -8.14
N SER A 50 2.53 -7.30 -7.18
CA SER A 50 1.43 -8.25 -7.32
C SER A 50 0.09 -7.65 -6.93
N LEU A 51 0.10 -6.75 -5.97
CA LEU A 51 -1.14 -6.24 -5.42
C LEU A 51 -0.93 -4.85 -4.87
N ILE A 52 -1.92 -4.00 -5.04
CA ILE A 52 -1.88 -2.66 -4.49
C ILE A 52 -3.07 -2.54 -3.55
N ILE A 53 -2.79 -2.24 -2.30
CA ILE A 53 -3.83 -2.01 -1.31
C ILE A 53 -3.95 -0.52 -1.15
N LEU A 54 -5.12 -0.01 -1.48
CA LEU A 54 -5.36 1.41 -1.48
C LEU A 54 -6.39 1.71 -0.41
N ASP A 55 -5.97 2.30 0.66
CA ASP A 55 -6.90 2.68 1.71
C ASP A 55 -7.24 4.14 1.51
N VAL A 56 -8.31 4.36 0.83
CA VAL A 56 -8.75 5.70 0.56
C VAL A 56 -9.74 6.09 1.63
N MET A 57 -9.25 6.76 2.62
CA MET A 57 -10.13 7.29 3.63
C MET A 57 -10.85 8.44 3.01
N MET A 58 -12.08 8.25 2.76
CA MET A 58 -12.88 9.29 2.15
C MET A 58 -13.74 9.90 3.22
N PRO A 59 -13.17 10.72 4.03
CA PRO A 59 -13.86 11.22 5.20
C PRO A 59 -15.06 12.06 4.85
N LYS A 60 -15.06 12.57 3.69
CA LYS A 60 -16.14 13.47 3.33
C LYS A 60 -17.02 12.87 2.33
N MET A 61 -17.64 11.87 2.68
CA MET A 61 -18.57 11.25 1.77
C MET A 61 -19.88 11.96 1.80
N ASP A 62 -19.83 13.22 1.67
CA ASP A 62 -21.04 14.00 1.66
C ASP A 62 -21.86 13.59 0.48
N GLY A 63 -23.09 13.61 0.60
CA GLY A 63 -23.93 13.21 -0.46
C GLY A 63 -24.25 11.74 -0.43
N TRP A 64 -23.72 11.07 0.52
CA TRP A 64 -24.01 9.66 0.70
C TRP A 64 -25.13 9.42 1.67
#